data_341f97f9c7aa90f0a8b0520f7f3247bf
#
_entry.id   341f97f9c7aa90f0a8b0520f7f3247bf
#
_cell.length_a   1.000
_cell.length_b   1.000
_cell.length_c   1.000
_cell.angle_alpha   90.00
_cell.angle_beta   90.00
_cell.angle_gamma   90.00
#
_symmetry.space_group_name_H-M   'P 1'
#
loop_
_entity.id
_entity.type
_entity.pdbx_description
1 polymer ?
#
loop_
_entity_poly.entity_id
_entity_poly.type
_entity_poly.pdbx_seq_one_letter_code
_entity_poly.pdbx_strand_id
1 'polypeptide(L)'
;MPTTIDSTGTDVAAEIPLRVRGCCQPVAPRIPGPDAEECAAIFRALGDTTRLQMIHMLAEAREPVCVCDFTAAFDLGQPTISHHLAKLREAGLIVSTRRGIWTFHQLNPEMSSAAAEVVALLH
;
A
#
# COMPACT_ATOMS: atom_id res chain seq x y z
N MET A 1 -21.50 -7.28 28.16
CA MET A 1 -20.67 -6.92 27.00
C MET A 1 -21.48 -6.95 25.72
N PRO A 2 -21.26 -5.98 24.85
CA PRO A 2 -21.98 -6.01 23.58
C PRO A 2 -21.55 -7.23 22.75
N THR A 3 -22.48 -7.86 22.10
CA THR A 3 -22.24 -8.98 21.21
C THR A 3 -21.69 -8.45 19.89
N THR A 4 -20.62 -9.09 19.39
CA THR A 4 -20.07 -8.76 18.07
C THR A 4 -20.89 -9.47 17.00
N ILE A 5 -21.43 -8.73 16.05
CA ILE A 5 -22.23 -9.25 14.95
C ILE A 5 -21.53 -8.92 13.64
N ASP A 6 -21.46 -9.89 12.74
CA ASP A 6 -20.88 -9.69 11.41
C ASP A 6 -21.84 -8.94 10.47
N SER A 7 -21.43 -8.68 9.23
CA SER A 7 -22.22 -7.95 8.24
C SER A 7 -23.52 -8.66 7.81
N THR A 8 -23.66 -9.97 8.11
CA THR A 8 -24.89 -10.74 7.83
C THR A 8 -25.85 -10.75 9.00
N GLY A 9 -25.46 -10.19 10.15
CA GLY A 9 -26.25 -10.21 11.37
C GLY A 9 -26.06 -11.44 12.23
N THR A 10 -25.12 -12.35 11.87
CA THR A 10 -24.82 -13.52 12.67
C THR A 10 -24.04 -13.15 13.92
N ASP A 11 -24.41 -13.71 15.07
CA ASP A 11 -23.68 -13.51 16.32
C ASP A 11 -22.39 -14.35 16.30
N VAL A 12 -21.28 -13.72 15.93
CA VAL A 12 -19.98 -14.38 15.83
C VAL A 12 -19.51 -14.90 17.18
N ALA A 13 -19.80 -14.20 18.28
CA ALA A 13 -19.36 -14.60 19.61
C ALA A 13 -19.99 -15.93 20.06
N ALA A 14 -21.24 -16.22 19.63
CA ALA A 14 -21.93 -17.46 20.00
C ALA A 14 -21.30 -18.72 19.41
N GLU A 15 -20.52 -18.56 18.33
CA GLU A 15 -19.85 -19.67 17.64
C GLU A 15 -18.46 -19.97 18.21
N ILE A 16 -17.96 -19.14 19.12
CA ILE A 16 -16.63 -19.29 19.69
C ILE A 16 -16.71 -20.23 20.90
N PRO A 17 -16.05 -21.41 20.87
CA PRO A 17 -16.05 -22.29 22.02
C PRO A 17 -15.31 -21.69 23.21
N LEU A 18 -15.78 -22.00 24.42
CA LEU A 18 -15.07 -21.61 25.65
C LEU A 18 -13.75 -22.39 25.72
N ARG A 19 -12.72 -21.71 26.22
CA ARG A 19 -11.40 -22.32 26.40
C ARG A 19 -11.01 -22.32 27.89
N VAL A 20 -10.21 -23.31 28.25
CA VAL A 20 -9.60 -23.33 29.57
C VAL A 20 -8.24 -22.66 29.51
N ARG A 21 -7.74 -22.20 30.65
CA ARG A 21 -6.44 -21.55 30.76
C ARG A 21 -5.34 -22.51 30.27
N GLY A 22 -4.43 -22.00 29.44
CA GLY A 22 -3.35 -22.78 28.86
C GLY A 22 -3.71 -23.54 27.58
N CYS A 23 -4.97 -23.48 27.14
CA CYS A 23 -5.42 -24.14 25.92
C CYS A 23 -5.29 -23.21 24.72
N CYS A 24 -4.06 -23.04 24.22
CA CYS A 24 -3.79 -22.22 23.04
C CYS A 24 -3.98 -23.05 21.78
N GLN A 25 -4.56 -22.40 20.76
CA GLN A 25 -4.68 -23.03 19.45
C GLN A 25 -3.29 -23.07 18.79
N PRO A 26 -2.92 -24.18 18.11
CA PRO A 26 -1.59 -24.30 17.48
C PRO A 26 -1.53 -23.52 16.17
N VAL A 27 -1.46 -22.20 16.26
CA VAL A 27 -1.28 -21.32 15.10
C VAL A 27 0.17 -20.84 15.06
N ALA A 28 0.67 -20.65 13.84
CA ALA A 28 2.04 -20.19 13.64
C ALA A 28 2.13 -19.28 12.43
N PRO A 29 3.10 -18.33 12.43
CA PRO A 29 3.36 -17.51 11.24
C PRO A 29 3.78 -18.43 10.07
N ARG A 30 3.13 -18.28 8.93
CA ARG A 30 3.43 -19.13 7.76
C ARG A 30 3.95 -18.36 6.56
N ILE A 31 3.94 -17.04 6.62
CA ILE A 31 4.55 -16.24 5.57
C ILE A 31 6.05 -16.22 5.84
N PRO A 32 6.90 -16.63 4.86
CA PRO A 32 8.35 -16.53 5.04
C PRO A 32 8.75 -15.11 5.43
N GLY A 33 9.74 -14.99 6.34
CA GLY A 33 10.18 -13.69 6.87
C GLY A 33 10.45 -12.63 5.81
N PRO A 34 11.28 -12.93 4.77
CA PRO A 34 11.54 -11.94 3.71
C PRO A 34 10.29 -11.51 2.95
N ASP A 35 9.35 -12.41 2.71
CA ASP A 35 8.09 -12.10 2.04
C ASP A 35 7.20 -11.22 2.91
N ALA A 36 7.15 -11.50 4.21
CA ALA A 36 6.41 -10.68 5.16
C ALA A 36 6.98 -9.27 5.25
N GLU A 37 8.30 -9.14 5.24
CA GLU A 37 8.98 -7.84 5.26
C GLU A 37 8.69 -7.03 4.00
N GLU A 38 8.72 -7.68 2.83
CA GLU A 38 8.39 -7.03 1.57
C GLU A 38 6.95 -6.52 1.55
N CYS A 39 6.01 -7.37 1.92
CA CYS A 39 4.59 -6.97 2.00
C CYS A 39 4.38 -5.83 2.99
N ALA A 40 5.02 -5.89 4.15
CA ALA A 40 4.91 -4.84 5.16
C ALA A 40 5.46 -3.51 4.63
N ALA A 41 6.55 -3.53 3.88
CA ALA A 41 7.13 -2.34 3.28
C ALA A 41 6.18 -1.70 2.26
N ILE A 42 5.52 -2.52 1.44
CA ILE A 42 4.52 -2.06 0.47
C ILE A 42 3.37 -1.37 1.19
N PHE A 43 2.82 -2.02 2.22
CA PHE A 43 1.70 -1.45 2.99
C PHE A 43 2.10 -0.18 3.74
N ARG A 44 3.32 -0.11 4.28
CA ARG A 44 3.81 1.12 4.93
C ARG A 44 3.90 2.27 3.93
N ALA A 45 4.39 2.01 2.73
CA ALA A 45 4.49 3.01 1.68
C ALA A 45 3.11 3.54 1.27
N LEU A 46 2.11 2.67 1.22
CA LEU A 46 0.74 3.01 0.84
C LEU A 46 -0.14 3.43 2.02
N GLY A 47 0.37 3.38 3.24
CA GLY A 47 -0.37 3.76 4.45
C GLY A 47 -0.47 5.26 4.69
N ASP A 48 -0.40 6.04 3.64
CA ASP A 48 -0.54 7.49 3.65
C ASP A 48 -1.50 7.89 2.53
N THR A 49 -2.45 8.76 2.84
CA THR A 49 -3.50 9.14 1.90
C THR A 49 -2.95 9.73 0.61
N THR A 50 -1.95 10.61 0.72
CA THR A 50 -1.34 11.24 -0.45
C THR A 50 -0.65 10.21 -1.33
N ARG A 51 0.15 9.32 -0.73
CA ARG A 51 0.86 8.28 -1.49
C ARG A 51 -0.10 7.31 -2.16
N LEU A 52 -1.19 6.95 -1.48
CA LEU A 52 -2.23 6.10 -2.05
C LEU A 52 -2.83 6.76 -3.31
N GLN A 53 -3.18 8.04 -3.20
CA GLN A 53 -3.71 8.81 -4.32
C GLN A 53 -2.70 8.92 -5.46
N MET A 54 -1.42 9.11 -5.13
CA MET A 54 -0.37 9.19 -6.14
C MET A 54 -0.25 7.89 -6.95
N ILE A 55 -0.30 6.74 -6.29
CA ILE A 55 -0.27 5.44 -6.98
C ILE A 55 -1.48 5.29 -7.88
N HIS A 56 -2.67 5.65 -7.42
CA HIS A 56 -3.88 5.63 -8.24
C HIS A 56 -3.72 6.53 -9.48
N MET A 57 -3.21 7.73 -9.28
CA MET A 57 -2.99 8.68 -10.39
C MET A 57 -2.02 8.10 -11.43
N LEU A 58 -0.94 7.46 -10.97
CA LEU A 58 0.02 6.84 -11.87
C LEU A 58 -0.59 5.65 -12.62
N ALA A 59 -1.46 4.89 -11.96
CA ALA A 59 -2.15 3.76 -12.59
C ALA A 59 -3.10 4.23 -13.69
N GLU A 60 -3.74 5.39 -13.51
CA GLU A 60 -4.65 5.97 -14.50
C GLU A 60 -3.94 6.75 -15.60
N ALA A 61 -2.71 7.21 -15.35
CA ALA A 61 -1.98 8.06 -16.27
C ALA A 61 -1.52 7.28 -17.52
N ARG A 62 -1.69 7.88 -18.67
CA ARG A 62 -1.23 7.31 -19.95
C ARG A 62 0.23 7.63 -20.23
N GLU A 63 0.78 8.62 -19.56
CA GLU A 63 2.15 9.08 -19.72
C GLU A 63 2.80 9.22 -18.36
N PRO A 64 4.14 9.17 -18.29
CA PRO A 64 4.84 9.46 -17.04
C PRO A 64 4.45 10.83 -16.49
N VAL A 65 4.40 10.96 -15.17
CA VAL A 65 3.91 12.13 -14.46
C VAL A 65 5.09 12.91 -13.87
N CYS A 66 5.11 14.21 -14.09
CA CYS A 66 6.13 15.09 -13.54
C CYS A 66 5.81 15.48 -12.10
N VAL A 67 6.83 15.85 -11.31
CA VAL A 67 6.64 16.39 -9.97
C VAL A 67 5.69 17.58 -9.99
N CYS A 68 5.78 18.43 -11.00
CA CYS A 68 4.92 19.61 -11.12
C CYS A 68 3.43 19.26 -11.25
N ASP A 69 3.14 18.13 -11.86
CA ASP A 69 1.75 17.64 -11.94
C ASP A 69 1.21 17.28 -10.57
N PHE A 70 2.04 16.65 -9.74
CA PHE A 70 1.66 16.30 -8.38
C PHE A 70 1.52 17.52 -7.48
N THR A 71 2.42 18.49 -7.57
CA THR A 71 2.34 19.70 -6.76
C THR A 71 1.07 20.48 -7.07
N ALA A 72 0.68 20.51 -8.34
CA ALA A 72 -0.57 21.16 -8.75
C ALA A 72 -1.80 20.39 -8.24
N ALA A 73 -1.75 19.06 -8.33
CA ALA A 73 -2.90 18.22 -7.94
C ALA A 73 -3.17 18.21 -6.44
N PHE A 74 -2.12 18.25 -5.61
CA PHE A 74 -2.25 18.10 -4.16
C PHE A 74 -2.11 19.40 -3.38
N ASP A 75 -1.77 20.49 -4.04
CA ASP A 75 -1.49 21.77 -3.39
C ASP A 75 -0.44 21.61 -2.28
N LEU A 76 0.59 20.82 -2.55
CA LEU A 76 1.71 20.57 -1.66
C LEU A 76 3.00 21.07 -2.31
N GLY A 77 3.97 21.46 -1.48
CA GLY A 77 5.26 21.91 -1.97
C GLY A 77 6.10 20.77 -2.57
N GLN A 78 7.02 21.13 -3.44
CA GLN A 78 7.89 20.14 -4.11
C GLN A 78 8.67 19.26 -3.13
N PRO A 79 9.26 19.79 -2.01
CA PRO A 79 9.96 18.91 -1.06
C PRO A 79 9.07 17.83 -0.47
N THR A 80 7.81 18.15 -0.16
CA THR A 80 6.86 17.19 0.39
C THR A 80 6.50 16.12 -0.64
N ILE A 81 6.22 16.53 -1.86
CA ILE A 81 5.93 15.60 -2.97
C ILE A 81 7.13 14.70 -3.23
N SER A 82 8.34 15.28 -3.29
CA SER A 82 9.56 14.50 -3.52
C SER A 82 9.80 13.47 -2.42
N HIS A 83 9.48 13.80 -1.16
CA HIS A 83 9.57 12.87 -0.05
C HIS A 83 8.62 11.68 -0.22
N HIS A 84 7.37 11.95 -0.61
CA HIS A 84 6.40 10.87 -0.88
C HIS A 84 6.85 9.98 -2.03
N LEU A 85 7.35 10.59 -3.11
CA LEU A 85 7.86 9.84 -4.26
C LEU A 85 9.05 8.97 -3.89
N ALA A 86 9.95 9.47 -3.04
CA ALA A 86 11.09 8.69 -2.55
C ALA A 86 10.62 7.44 -1.79
N LYS A 87 9.60 7.59 -0.93
CA LYS A 87 9.04 6.45 -0.18
C LYS A 87 8.44 5.40 -1.11
N LEU A 88 7.72 5.83 -2.12
CA LEU A 88 7.14 4.92 -3.11
C LEU A 88 8.22 4.21 -3.93
N ARG A 89 9.28 4.94 -4.28
CA ARG A 89 10.39 4.36 -5.04
C ARG A 89 11.16 3.34 -4.22
N GLU A 90 11.43 3.63 -2.94
CA GLU A 90 12.12 2.72 -2.03
C GLU A 90 11.34 1.41 -1.85
N ALA A 91 10.03 1.47 -1.91
CA ALA A 91 9.16 0.29 -1.82
C ALA A 91 9.06 -0.47 -3.14
N GLY A 92 9.70 0.00 -4.21
CA GLY A 92 9.69 -0.65 -5.52
C GLY A 92 8.40 -0.46 -6.31
N LEU A 93 7.56 0.51 -5.92
CA LEU A 93 6.26 0.74 -6.56
C LEU A 93 6.35 1.64 -7.78
N ILE A 94 7.33 2.53 -7.83
CA ILE A 94 7.51 3.47 -8.93
C ILE A 94 8.96 3.50 -9.37
N VAL A 95 9.16 3.96 -10.61
CA VAL A 95 10.47 4.30 -11.15
C VAL A 95 10.45 5.75 -11.60
N SER A 96 11.62 6.38 -11.59
CA SER A 96 11.77 7.79 -11.94
C SER A 96 12.79 7.93 -13.05
N THR A 97 12.52 8.80 -14.02
CA THR A 97 13.40 9.05 -15.16
C THR A 97 13.61 10.54 -15.31
N ARG A 98 14.87 10.95 -15.37
CA ARG A 98 15.22 12.35 -15.59
C ARG A 98 15.38 12.65 -17.08
N ARG A 99 14.74 13.73 -17.53
CA ARG A 99 14.85 14.24 -18.90
C ARG A 99 15.10 15.75 -18.82
N GLY A 100 16.36 16.15 -19.00
CA GLY A 100 16.75 17.54 -18.85
C GLY A 100 16.51 18.02 -17.42
N ILE A 101 15.71 19.07 -17.26
CA ILE A 101 15.35 19.63 -15.95
C ILE A 101 14.13 18.93 -15.33
N TRP A 102 13.51 18.03 -16.07
CA TRP A 102 12.26 17.35 -15.65
C TRP A 102 12.56 15.96 -15.08
N THR A 103 11.85 15.58 -14.02
CA THR A 103 11.86 14.22 -13.52
C THR A 103 10.45 13.65 -13.66
N PHE A 104 10.34 12.53 -14.35
CA PHE A 104 9.07 11.86 -14.59
C PHE A 104 8.97 10.58 -13.77
N HIS A 105 7.78 10.26 -13.35
CA HIS A 105 7.48 9.10 -12.50
C HIS A 105 6.40 8.24 -13.15
N GLN A 106 6.53 6.93 -12.97
CA GLN A 106 5.54 5.97 -13.45
C GLN A 106 5.57 4.73 -12.58
N LEU A 107 4.53 3.92 -12.65
CA LEU A 107 4.53 2.65 -11.96
C LEU A 107 5.70 1.80 -12.43
N ASN A 108 6.33 1.09 -11.49
CA ASN A 108 7.45 0.21 -11.82
C ASN A 108 6.95 -0.97 -12.67
N PRO A 109 7.40 -1.09 -13.94
CA PRO A 109 6.96 -2.20 -14.79
C PRO A 109 7.49 -3.55 -14.32
N GLU A 110 8.50 -3.55 -13.44
CA GLU A 110 9.12 -4.75 -12.89
C GLU A 110 8.82 -4.94 -11.41
N MET A 111 7.70 -4.36 -10.94
CA MET A 111 7.33 -4.55 -9.54
C MET A 111 7.01 -6.02 -9.24
N SER A 112 7.17 -6.41 -7.97
CA SER A 112 6.89 -7.77 -7.54
C SER A 112 5.42 -8.14 -7.73
N SER A 113 5.12 -9.45 -7.72
CA SER A 113 3.73 -9.93 -7.81
C SER A 113 2.87 -9.37 -6.68
N ALA A 114 3.42 -9.33 -5.46
CA ALA A 114 2.71 -8.79 -4.30
C ALA A 114 2.37 -7.31 -4.52
N ALA A 115 3.34 -6.52 -4.97
CA ALA A 115 3.13 -5.10 -5.25
C ALA A 115 2.08 -4.90 -6.35
N ALA A 116 2.17 -5.69 -7.42
CA ALA A 116 1.22 -5.61 -8.54
C ALA A 116 -0.20 -5.91 -8.10
N GLU A 117 -0.40 -6.91 -7.24
CA GLU A 117 -1.71 -7.25 -6.71
C GLU A 117 -2.29 -6.13 -5.85
N VAL A 118 -1.48 -5.53 -5.00
CA VAL A 118 -1.92 -4.43 -4.14
C VAL A 118 -2.28 -3.21 -4.99
N VAL A 119 -1.45 -2.86 -5.97
CA VAL A 119 -1.72 -1.73 -6.87
C VAL A 119 -3.01 -1.96 -7.67
N ALA A 120 -3.27 -3.19 -8.09
CA ALA A 120 -4.49 -3.53 -8.82
C ALA A 120 -5.76 -3.22 -8.03
N LEU A 121 -5.71 -3.24 -6.70
CA LEU A 121 -6.85 -2.89 -5.85
C LEU A 121 -7.19 -1.40 -5.92
N LEU A 122 -6.25 -0.57 -6.36
CA LEU A 122 -6.39 0.89 -6.40
C LEU A 122 -6.76 1.40 -7.79
N HIS A 123 -6.94 0.49 -8.74
CA HIS A 123 -7.12 0.85 -10.13
C HIS A 123 -8.57 0.78 -10.60
#